data_59961a5a05621ee4850c0f3108009368
#
_entry.id   59961a5a05621ee4850c0f3108009368
#
_cell.length_a   1.000
_cell.length_b   1.000
_cell.length_c   1.000
_cell.angle_alpha   90.00
_cell.angle_beta   90.00
_cell.angle_gamma   90.00
#
_symmetry.space_group_name_H-M   'P 1'
#
loop_
_entity.id
_entity.type
_entity.pdbx_description
1 polymer ?
#
loop_
_entity_poly.entity_id
_entity_poly.type
_entity_poly.pdbx_seq_one_letter_code
_entity_poly.pdbx_strand_id
1 'polypeptide(L)'
;MEIRQNLFPDFYEWYGQKEFTYNNIKQINRNKLLFTDSTVDGLKTGWTEKAGYCLVTSANRVNMRLISAVLGSASPAIRTAETEKLLDYGFRFFETQSVNDISHQVPVYKSKIGNIK
;
A
#
# COMPACT_ATOMS: atom_id res chain seq x y z
N MET A 1 5.98 -1.34 6.68
CA MET A 1 4.53 -1.10 6.55
C MET A 1 3.68 -2.17 7.20
N GLU A 2 4.05 -3.41 7.07
CA GLU A 2 3.48 -4.53 7.85
C GLU A 2 3.45 -4.25 9.36
N ILE A 3 4.46 -3.58 9.87
CA ILE A 3 4.58 -3.21 11.29
C ILE A 3 3.39 -2.37 11.77
N ARG A 4 2.90 -1.41 10.97
CA ARG A 4 1.80 -0.53 11.40
C ARG A 4 0.46 -1.25 11.44
N GLN A 5 0.21 -2.19 10.54
CA GLN A 5 -1.02 -2.98 10.53
C GLN A 5 -1.08 -3.98 11.68
N ASN A 6 0.05 -4.64 11.97
CA ASN A 6 0.11 -5.73 12.93
C ASN A 6 0.37 -5.25 14.37
N LEU A 7 1.17 -4.19 14.52
CA LEU A 7 1.52 -3.66 15.85
C LEU A 7 0.62 -2.51 16.31
N PHE A 8 0.00 -1.79 15.37
CA PHE A 8 -0.84 -0.62 15.66
C PHE A 8 -2.13 -0.63 14.83
N PRO A 9 -2.97 -1.67 14.94
CA PRO A 9 -4.18 -1.78 14.14
C PRO A 9 -5.14 -0.61 14.38
N ASP A 10 -5.26 -0.12 15.60
CA ASP A 10 -6.15 0.98 15.97
C ASP A 10 -5.82 2.29 15.24
N PHE A 11 -4.55 2.54 14.98
CA PHE A 11 -4.12 3.73 14.24
C PHE A 11 -4.17 3.53 12.73
N TYR A 12 -4.15 2.28 12.26
CA TYR A 12 -4.17 1.99 10.84
C TYR A 12 -5.49 2.41 10.19
N GLU A 13 -6.60 2.25 10.87
CA GLU A 13 -7.92 2.64 10.40
C GLU A 13 -8.01 4.13 10.02
N TRP A 14 -7.20 4.98 10.63
CA TRP A 14 -7.19 6.41 10.32
C TRP A 14 -6.76 6.71 8.88
N TYR A 15 -5.93 5.87 8.30
CA TYR A 15 -5.47 6.05 6.91
C TYR A 15 -6.57 5.76 5.88
N GLY A 16 -7.56 4.96 6.26
CA GLY A 16 -8.73 4.64 5.43
C GLY A 16 -9.88 5.62 5.56
N GLN A 17 -9.80 6.59 6.47
CA GLN A 17 -10.86 7.59 6.64
C GLN A 17 -10.99 8.47 5.40
N LYS A 18 -12.21 8.51 4.84
CA LYS A 18 -12.51 9.29 3.63
C LYS A 18 -12.56 10.77 3.88
N GLU A 19 -12.98 11.15 5.08
CA GLU A 19 -13.10 12.55 5.49
C GLU A 19 -12.79 12.71 6.97
N PHE A 20 -12.35 13.89 7.35
CA PHE A 20 -12.06 14.25 8.72
C PHE A 20 -12.47 15.70 8.97
N THR A 21 -13.18 15.95 10.05
CA THR A 21 -13.58 17.30 10.46
C THR A 21 -12.86 17.65 11.75
N TYR A 22 -12.11 18.73 11.70
CA TYR A 22 -11.45 19.32 12.86
C TYR A 22 -11.69 20.82 12.89
N ASN A 23 -12.01 21.34 14.05
CA ASN A 23 -12.30 22.76 14.25
C ASN A 23 -13.32 23.34 13.23
N ASN A 24 -14.41 22.59 12.98
CA ASN A 24 -15.44 22.87 11.99
C ASN A 24 -14.95 22.94 10.53
N ILE A 25 -13.73 22.49 10.25
CA ILE A 25 -13.19 22.43 8.88
C ILE A 25 -13.23 20.96 8.44
N LYS A 26 -14.03 20.68 7.41
CA LYS A 26 -14.12 19.39 6.77
C LYS A 26 -12.99 19.23 5.75
N GLN A 27 -12.22 18.17 5.87
CA GLN A 27 -11.16 17.79 4.95
C GLN A 27 -11.45 16.44 4.34
N ILE A 28 -11.30 16.33 3.03
CA ILE A 28 -11.48 15.10 2.27
C ILE A 28 -10.10 14.44 2.08
N ASN A 29 -10.03 13.13 2.25
CA ASN A 29 -8.81 12.40 2.00
C ASN A 29 -8.40 12.56 0.52
N ARG A 30 -7.15 12.92 0.30
CA ARG A 30 -6.60 13.13 -1.04
C ARG A 30 -6.28 11.84 -1.79
N ASN A 31 -6.33 10.69 -1.12
CA ASN A 31 -6.27 9.39 -1.75
C ASN A 31 -7.63 9.05 -2.36
N LYS A 32 -7.78 9.34 -3.64
CA LYS A 32 -9.05 9.12 -4.35
C LYS A 32 -9.43 7.65 -4.48
N LEU A 33 -8.47 6.73 -4.41
CA LEU A 33 -8.74 5.29 -4.50
C LEU A 33 -9.60 4.79 -3.34
N LEU A 34 -9.58 5.43 -2.18
CA LEU A 34 -10.49 5.12 -1.07
C LEU A 34 -11.97 5.26 -1.43
N PHE A 35 -12.28 6.06 -2.46
CA PHE A 35 -13.65 6.30 -2.91
C PHE A 35 -14.07 5.41 -4.07
N THR A 36 -13.13 4.92 -4.86
CA THR A 36 -13.38 4.17 -6.10
C THR A 36 -13.09 2.68 -5.97
N ASP A 37 -12.19 2.27 -5.08
CA ASP A 37 -11.82 0.87 -4.85
C ASP A 37 -12.03 0.52 -3.37
N SER A 38 -13.05 -0.28 -3.09
CA SER A 38 -13.39 -0.71 -1.72
C SER A 38 -12.35 -1.62 -1.07
N THR A 39 -11.41 -2.14 -1.84
CA THR A 39 -10.30 -2.98 -1.33
C THR A 39 -9.12 -2.17 -0.83
N VAL A 40 -9.08 -0.87 -1.15
CA VAL A 40 -8.05 0.07 -0.70
C VAL A 40 -8.39 0.59 0.70
N ASP A 41 -7.47 0.46 1.62
CA ASP A 41 -7.62 0.87 3.01
C ASP A 41 -6.55 1.86 3.54
N GLY A 42 -5.71 2.37 2.67
CA GLY A 42 -4.66 3.36 3.01
C GLY A 42 -3.81 3.71 1.80
N LEU A 43 -2.75 4.46 1.91
CA LEU A 43 -2.11 4.94 3.14
C LEU A 43 -1.91 6.45 3.13
N LYS A 44 -1.02 6.93 2.24
CA LYS A 44 -0.54 8.31 2.33
C LYS A 44 -0.26 8.92 0.98
N THR A 45 -0.80 10.12 0.77
CA THR A 45 -0.42 11.00 -0.33
C THR A 45 0.69 11.94 0.11
N GLY A 46 1.53 12.32 -0.82
CA GLY A 46 2.56 13.35 -0.64
C GLY A 46 2.67 14.21 -1.88
N TRP A 47 3.12 15.45 -1.69
CA TRP A 47 3.46 16.34 -2.78
C TRP A 47 4.48 17.37 -2.33
N THR A 48 5.47 17.57 -3.16
CA THR A 48 6.34 18.76 -3.13
C THR A 48 6.65 19.14 -4.58
N GLU A 49 7.06 20.36 -4.80
CA GLU A 49 7.44 20.83 -6.13
C GLU A 49 8.53 19.97 -6.78
N LYS A 50 9.51 19.52 -6.00
CA LYS A 50 10.60 18.65 -6.48
C LYS A 50 10.20 17.18 -6.61
N ALA A 51 9.39 16.68 -5.68
CA ALA A 51 9.04 15.26 -5.64
C ALA A 51 7.86 14.91 -6.54
N GLY A 52 7.08 15.90 -7.00
CA GLY A 52 5.84 15.65 -7.71
C GLY A 52 4.75 15.04 -6.82
N TYR A 53 3.73 14.51 -7.43
CA TYR A 53 2.62 13.85 -6.72
C TYR A 53 2.97 12.40 -6.41
N CYS A 54 2.91 12.06 -5.14
CA CYS A 54 3.27 10.74 -4.63
C CYS A 54 2.09 10.08 -3.92
N LEU A 55 2.00 8.76 -4.01
CA LEU A 55 0.98 7.97 -3.33
C LEU A 55 1.56 6.62 -2.93
N VAL A 56 1.43 6.28 -1.67
CA VAL A 56 1.59 4.91 -1.17
C VAL A 56 0.20 4.39 -0.83
N THR A 57 -0.17 3.26 -1.42
CA THR A 57 -1.49 2.67 -1.28
C THR A 57 -1.38 1.23 -0.82
N SER A 58 -2.28 0.85 0.07
CA SER A 58 -2.47 -0.54 0.49
C SER A 58 -3.86 -1.00 0.07
N ALA A 59 -3.94 -2.19 -0.49
CA ALA A 59 -5.18 -2.85 -0.87
C ALA A 59 -5.15 -4.32 -0.47
N ASN A 60 -6.32 -4.84 -0.06
CA ASN A 60 -6.47 -6.24 0.32
C ASN A 60 -7.59 -6.87 -0.52
N ARG A 61 -7.23 -7.82 -1.39
CA ARG A 61 -8.17 -8.60 -2.21
C ARG A 61 -7.98 -10.08 -1.92
N VAL A 62 -9.06 -10.80 -1.58
CA VAL A 62 -9.07 -12.26 -1.39
C VAL A 62 -7.89 -12.75 -0.52
N ASN A 63 -7.75 -12.20 0.67
CA ASN A 63 -6.67 -12.50 1.63
C ASN A 63 -5.24 -12.23 1.14
N MET A 64 -5.08 -11.50 0.05
CA MET A 64 -3.81 -11.01 -0.44
C MET A 64 -3.74 -9.51 -0.29
N ARG A 65 -2.71 -9.03 0.38
CA ARG A 65 -2.44 -7.60 0.53
C ARG A 65 -1.29 -7.18 -0.38
N LEU A 66 -1.51 -6.12 -1.12
CA LEU A 66 -0.47 -5.45 -1.89
C LEU A 66 -0.28 -4.02 -1.41
N ILE A 67 0.94 -3.58 -1.50
CA ILE A 67 1.34 -2.20 -1.26
C ILE A 67 2.00 -1.68 -2.54
N SER A 68 1.52 -0.55 -3.04
CA SER A 68 2.11 0.14 -4.17
C SER A 68 2.66 1.50 -3.75
N ALA A 69 3.74 1.91 -4.37
CA ALA A 69 4.34 3.23 -4.21
C ALA A 69 4.53 3.87 -5.58
N VAL A 70 3.85 4.97 -5.83
CA VAL A 70 3.98 5.79 -7.03
C VAL A 70 4.54 7.14 -6.62
N LEU A 71 5.66 7.51 -7.22
CA LEU A 71 6.41 8.72 -6.91
C LEU A 71 6.59 9.56 -8.18
N GLY A 72 6.67 10.86 -8.03
CA GLY A 72 7.05 11.75 -9.11
C GLY A 72 6.00 11.96 -10.20
N SER A 73 4.73 11.68 -9.93
CA SER A 73 3.68 11.89 -10.93
C SER A 73 3.43 13.37 -11.20
N ALA A 74 3.07 13.69 -12.44
CA ALA A 74 2.82 15.06 -12.87
C ALA A 74 1.50 15.65 -12.33
N SER A 75 0.55 14.81 -11.95
CA SER A 75 -0.74 15.23 -11.41
C SER A 75 -1.35 14.21 -10.45
N PRO A 76 -2.33 14.64 -9.62
CA PRO A 76 -3.10 13.72 -8.77
C PRO A 76 -3.83 12.63 -9.57
N ALA A 77 -4.34 12.97 -10.76
CA ALA A 77 -5.04 12.02 -11.63
C ALA A 77 -4.09 10.94 -12.15
N ILE A 78 -2.89 11.32 -12.60
CA ILE A 78 -1.88 10.39 -13.10
C ILE A 78 -1.42 9.45 -11.98
N ARG A 79 -1.10 9.96 -10.79
CA ARG A 79 -0.68 9.11 -9.68
C ARG A 79 -1.76 8.09 -9.31
N THR A 80 -3.04 8.48 -9.33
CA THR A 80 -4.16 7.58 -9.06
C THR A 80 -4.24 6.48 -10.11
N ALA A 81 -4.24 6.85 -11.40
CA ALA A 81 -4.30 5.90 -12.51
C ALA A 81 -3.13 4.91 -12.52
N GLU A 82 -1.91 5.39 -12.29
CA GLU A 82 -0.74 4.51 -12.23
C GLU A 82 -0.79 3.57 -11.02
N THR A 83 -1.31 4.03 -9.88
CA THR A 83 -1.51 3.17 -8.71
C THR A 83 -2.53 2.06 -8.99
N GLU A 84 -3.66 2.38 -9.64
CA GLU A 84 -4.65 1.37 -10.06
C GLU A 84 -4.03 0.31 -10.96
N LYS A 85 -3.29 0.72 -11.98
CA LYS A 85 -2.60 -0.22 -12.89
C LYS A 85 -1.63 -1.15 -12.15
N LEU A 86 -0.85 -0.61 -11.20
CA LEU A 86 0.09 -1.41 -10.40
C LEU A 86 -0.63 -2.42 -9.52
N LEU A 87 -1.71 -2.02 -8.84
CA LEU A 87 -2.51 -2.92 -8.01
C LEU A 87 -3.15 -4.01 -8.86
N ASP A 88 -3.78 -3.66 -9.98
CA ASP A 88 -4.41 -4.62 -10.88
C ASP A 88 -3.39 -5.60 -11.48
N TYR A 89 -2.21 -5.11 -11.86
CA TYR A 89 -1.11 -5.96 -12.29
C TYR A 89 -0.68 -6.93 -11.18
N GLY A 90 -0.47 -6.43 -9.97
CA GLY A 90 -0.05 -7.25 -8.85
C GLY A 90 -1.07 -8.34 -8.49
N PHE A 91 -2.34 -7.99 -8.37
CA PHE A 91 -3.40 -8.96 -8.07
C PHE A 91 -3.69 -9.94 -9.20
N ARG A 92 -3.38 -9.58 -10.43
CA ARG A 92 -3.57 -10.45 -11.60
C ARG A 92 -2.46 -11.51 -11.75
N PHE A 93 -1.22 -11.15 -11.47
CA PHE A 93 -0.06 -11.98 -11.79
C PHE A 93 0.61 -12.62 -10.59
N PHE A 94 0.24 -12.23 -9.37
CA PHE A 94 0.82 -12.76 -8.14
C PHE A 94 -0.27 -13.33 -7.24
N GLU A 95 0.09 -14.30 -6.44
CA GLU A 95 -0.75 -14.88 -5.41
C GLU A 95 0.03 -15.11 -4.13
N THR A 96 -0.65 -15.04 -3.00
CA THR A 96 -0.04 -15.36 -1.72
C THR A 96 -0.12 -16.86 -1.50
N GLN A 97 1.03 -17.49 -1.29
CA GLN A 97 1.11 -18.90 -0.92
C GLN A 97 1.56 -19.03 0.53
N SER A 98 0.90 -19.92 1.28
CA SER A 98 1.35 -20.26 2.62
C SER A 98 2.57 -21.17 2.53
N VAL A 99 3.70 -20.70 3.04
CA VAL A 99 4.95 -21.48 3.09
C VAL A 99 4.98 -22.40 4.31
N ASN A 100 3.95 -22.34 5.15
CA ASN A 100 3.88 -23.02 6.45
C ASN A 100 3.37 -24.45 6.42
N ASP A 101 3.43 -25.14 5.31
CA ASP A 101 3.36 -26.59 5.31
C ASP A 101 4.75 -27.15 5.69
N ILE A 102 4.99 -27.08 7.01
CA ILE A 102 6.30 -27.26 7.67
C ILE A 102 6.74 -28.73 7.69
N SER A 103 6.00 -29.62 7.06
CA SER A 103 6.43 -31.01 6.91
C SER A 103 7.61 -31.19 5.94
N HIS A 104 7.95 -30.19 5.18
CA HIS A 104 9.10 -30.18 4.29
C HIS A 104 10.12 -29.16 4.78
N GLN A 105 11.32 -29.67 5.13
CA GLN A 105 12.48 -28.84 5.42
C GLN A 105 12.73 -27.92 4.22
N VAL A 106 12.44 -26.64 4.39
CA VAL A 106 12.84 -25.63 3.41
C VAL A 106 14.35 -25.56 3.44
N PRO A 107 15.05 -25.86 2.33
CA PRO A 107 16.51 -25.74 2.31
C PRO A 107 16.88 -24.27 2.56
N VAL A 108 17.67 -24.03 3.60
CA VAL A 108 18.20 -22.69 3.88
C VAL A 108 19.29 -22.40 2.87
N TYR A 109 18.97 -21.66 1.82
CA TYR A 109 19.97 -21.13 0.92
C TYR A 109 20.66 -19.96 1.59
N LYS A 110 21.92 -20.14 1.99
CA LYS A 110 22.76 -19.01 2.37
C LYS A 110 23.03 -18.19 1.12
N SER A 111 22.40 -17.04 1.05
CA SER A 111 22.69 -16.06 -0.01
C SER A 111 24.17 -15.67 0.07
N LYS A 112 24.88 -15.71 -1.06
CA LYS A 112 26.24 -15.17 -1.15
C LYS A 112 26.31 -13.68 -0.76
N ILE A 113 25.18 -12.98 -0.85
CA ILE A 113 25.03 -11.57 -0.46
C ILE A 113 25.08 -11.39 1.06
N GLY A 114 24.64 -12.38 1.85
CA GLY A 114 24.67 -12.34 3.32
C GLY A 114 26.09 -12.39 3.94
N ASN A 115 27.13 -12.63 3.14
CA ASN A 115 28.53 -12.67 3.57
C ASN A 115 29.31 -11.39 3.21
N ILE A 116 28.67 -10.38 2.66
CA ILE A 116 29.27 -9.09 2.42
C ILE A 116 29.17 -8.31 3.74
N LYS A 117 30.27 -8.28 4.45
CA LYS A 117 30.43 -7.44 5.64
C LYS A 117 30.76 -6.02 5.21
#